data_96ecf29286a2d836f78112c2853e5350
#
_entry.id   96ecf29286a2d836f78112c2853e5350
#
_cell.length_a   1.000
_cell.length_b   1.000
_cell.length_c   1.000
_cell.angle_alpha   90.00
_cell.angle_beta   90.00
_cell.angle_gamma   90.00
#
_symmetry.space_group_name_H-M   'P 1'
#
loop_
_entity.id
_entity.type
_entity.pdbx_description
1 polymer ?
#
loop_
_entity_poly.entity_id
_entity_poly.type
_entity_poly.pdbx_seq_one_letter_code
_entity_poly.pdbx_strand_id
1 'polypeptide(L)'
;MDRHRVIRAVILTAIFLFCTSAISFGEAPKLTPEYYHVKNFKFQSGAVLEDLKVQYATIGTAKKDARGNITNAVVFCHGFSGNYAQINLLKGMVGPGKSFDTSKYFFILPTAVGSPGSSCPSVSGLGPKFPEYTVADMITAQYLLATKHLGIKHLAGVVGPSMGGFQTLQWITMYPDFMDWAIPIATASKTIGQMLGRSAVLIDIIKLDPAYKDGNYKEQPKKGMEVYFMSAYLSYFSKDFYAMKWKTKDELLKGLKNVGLGSAKADANDTIWREEALMNFDVADQLPNVKARTLVIGVNDDQLFPPSSFAPIAKTIPGAQVFAYDSILGHLGCALELTKASKVITEFLK
;
A
#
# COMPACT_ATOMS: atom_id res chain seq x y z
N MET A 1 -3.39 -34.03 3.70
CA MET A 1 -2.23 -33.16 4.06
C MET A 1 -2.72 -32.20 5.11
N ASP A 2 -2.13 -32.26 6.28
CA ASP A 2 -2.67 -31.68 7.52
C ASP A 2 -2.68 -30.14 7.45
N ARG A 3 -3.88 -29.53 7.51
CA ARG A 3 -4.10 -28.08 7.54
C ARG A 3 -3.20 -27.36 8.56
N HIS A 4 -2.93 -28.04 9.68
CA HIS A 4 -2.07 -27.50 10.76
C HIS A 4 -0.58 -27.38 10.36
N ARG A 5 -0.07 -28.24 9.47
CA ARG A 5 1.34 -28.16 9.01
C ARG A 5 1.56 -27.01 8.02
N VAL A 6 0.61 -26.79 7.11
CA VAL A 6 0.68 -25.69 6.15
C VAL A 6 0.56 -24.32 6.88
N ILE A 7 -0.33 -24.22 7.85
CA ILE A 7 -0.51 -23.02 8.67
C ILE A 7 0.74 -22.74 9.52
N ARG A 8 1.40 -23.75 10.11
CA ARG A 8 2.65 -23.57 10.84
C ARG A 8 3.79 -23.02 9.97
N ALA A 9 3.90 -23.48 8.73
CA ALA A 9 4.92 -22.98 7.80
C ALA A 9 4.67 -21.52 7.38
N VAL A 10 3.42 -21.15 7.12
CA VAL A 10 3.03 -19.77 6.76
C VAL A 10 3.19 -18.81 7.95
N ILE A 11 2.89 -19.26 9.17
CA ILE A 11 2.97 -18.45 10.39
C ILE A 11 4.43 -18.10 10.74
N LEU A 12 5.36 -19.05 10.63
CA LEU A 12 6.78 -18.78 10.84
C LEU A 12 7.34 -17.78 9.82
N THR A 13 6.84 -17.79 8.59
CA THR A 13 7.27 -16.89 7.51
C THR A 13 6.71 -15.48 7.66
N ALA A 14 5.47 -15.31 8.11
CA ALA A 14 4.85 -13.97 8.24
C ALA A 14 5.47 -13.12 9.37
N ILE A 15 6.02 -13.75 10.42
CA ILE A 15 6.70 -13.05 11.54
C ILE A 15 8.15 -12.73 11.17
N PHE A 16 8.78 -13.52 10.31
CA PHE A 16 10.18 -13.36 9.90
C PHE A 16 10.35 -12.48 8.65
N LEU A 17 9.29 -12.12 7.93
CA LEU A 17 9.35 -11.28 6.72
C LEU A 17 9.58 -9.79 7.00
N PHE A 18 9.65 -9.39 8.25
CA PHE A 18 10.35 -8.15 8.61
C PHE A 18 11.85 -8.33 8.85
N CYS A 19 12.35 -9.58 8.96
CA CYS A 19 13.77 -9.91 9.01
C CYS A 19 14.00 -11.27 8.34
N THR A 20 14.60 -11.26 7.15
CA THR A 20 15.34 -12.31 6.42
C THR A 20 15.07 -13.79 6.74
N SER A 21 14.56 -14.57 5.79
CA SER A 21 15.24 -15.75 5.19
C SER A 21 14.31 -16.63 4.33
N ALA A 22 14.90 -17.27 3.36
CA ALA A 22 14.42 -17.94 2.18
C ALA A 22 13.51 -19.16 2.45
N ILE A 23 12.33 -19.15 1.84
CA ILE A 23 11.67 -20.34 1.35
C ILE A 23 11.67 -20.21 -0.17
N SER A 24 12.29 -21.16 -0.85
CA SER A 24 12.43 -21.23 -2.31
C SER A 24 11.06 -21.38 -2.98
N PHE A 25 10.42 -20.28 -3.26
CA PHE A 25 9.51 -20.09 -4.37
C PHE A 25 10.30 -19.27 -5.37
N GLY A 26 10.26 -19.55 -6.67
CA GLY A 26 11.08 -18.96 -7.71
C GLY A 26 11.59 -17.55 -7.37
N GLU A 27 12.85 -17.25 -7.65
CA GLU A 27 13.48 -15.99 -7.26
C GLU A 27 12.58 -14.80 -7.56
N ALA A 28 12.33 -13.97 -6.53
CA ALA A 28 11.63 -12.72 -6.73
C ALA A 28 12.42 -11.89 -7.75
N PRO A 29 11.77 -11.22 -8.71
CA PRO A 29 12.46 -10.45 -9.72
C PRO A 29 13.37 -9.43 -9.05
N LYS A 30 14.63 -9.39 -9.50
CA LYS A 30 15.60 -8.39 -9.04
C LYS A 30 15.17 -7.02 -9.53
N LEU A 31 14.65 -6.20 -8.61
CA LEU A 31 14.22 -4.84 -8.90
C LEU A 31 15.37 -3.87 -8.65
N THR A 32 15.69 -3.04 -9.63
CA THR A 32 16.69 -1.97 -9.49
C THR A 32 15.95 -0.65 -9.31
N PRO A 33 16.17 0.08 -8.19
CA PRO A 33 15.54 1.36 -7.99
C PRO A 33 16.15 2.43 -8.89
N GLU A 34 15.27 3.25 -9.45
CA GLU A 34 15.58 4.46 -10.19
C GLU A 34 14.96 5.66 -9.50
N TYR A 35 15.33 6.87 -9.92
CA TYR A 35 14.87 8.11 -9.29
C TYR A 35 14.45 9.12 -10.35
N TYR A 36 13.31 9.75 -10.10
CA TYR A 36 12.82 10.89 -10.84
C TYR A 36 12.71 12.10 -9.92
N HIS A 37 13.16 13.25 -10.38
CA HIS A 37 13.16 14.50 -9.62
C HIS A 37 12.15 15.47 -10.23
N VAL A 38 11.16 15.88 -9.42
CA VAL A 38 10.16 16.90 -9.79
C VAL A 38 10.58 18.23 -9.19
N LYS A 39 10.95 19.19 -10.04
CA LYS A 39 11.32 20.53 -9.59
C LYS A 39 10.10 21.36 -9.23
N ASN A 40 10.21 22.10 -8.13
CA ASN A 40 9.16 23.01 -7.63
C ASN A 40 7.78 22.30 -7.50
N PHE A 41 7.78 21.11 -6.90
CA PHE A 41 6.54 20.36 -6.68
C PHE A 41 5.64 21.11 -5.71
N LYS A 42 4.42 21.44 -6.18
CA LYS A 42 3.41 22.14 -5.38
C LYS A 42 2.44 21.13 -4.80
N PHE A 43 2.36 21.06 -3.48
CA PHE A 43 1.42 20.25 -2.73
C PHE A 43 0.01 20.85 -2.72
N GLN A 44 -1.01 20.04 -2.41
CA GLN A 44 -2.39 20.49 -2.23
C GLN A 44 -2.51 21.56 -1.12
N SER A 45 -1.67 21.48 -0.10
CA SER A 45 -1.54 22.49 0.96
C SER A 45 -1.06 23.87 0.45
N GLY A 46 -0.58 23.94 -0.78
CA GLY A 46 0.03 25.15 -1.36
C GLY A 46 1.54 25.25 -1.10
N ALA A 47 2.11 24.44 -0.21
CA ALA A 47 3.55 24.39 0.01
C ALA A 47 4.29 23.92 -1.24
N VAL A 48 5.55 24.35 -1.39
CA VAL A 48 6.40 23.98 -2.51
C VAL A 48 7.66 23.30 -1.99
N LEU A 49 7.99 22.14 -2.57
CA LEU A 49 9.28 21.49 -2.38
C LEU A 49 10.11 21.67 -3.66
N GLU A 50 11.27 22.33 -3.53
CA GLU A 50 12.12 22.66 -4.69
C GLU A 50 12.55 21.44 -5.50
N ASP A 51 12.79 20.31 -4.83
CA ASP A 51 13.21 19.07 -5.44
C ASP A 51 12.54 17.85 -4.78
N LEU A 52 11.42 17.42 -5.35
CA LEU A 52 10.73 16.22 -4.88
C LEU A 52 11.30 15.01 -5.62
N LYS A 53 11.91 14.10 -4.86
CA LYS A 53 12.44 12.83 -5.36
C LYS A 53 11.37 11.75 -5.31
N VAL A 54 11.15 11.06 -6.43
CA VAL A 54 10.30 9.87 -6.54
C VAL A 54 11.18 8.68 -6.87
N GLN A 55 11.31 7.73 -5.93
CA GLN A 55 11.94 6.44 -6.21
C GLN A 55 10.95 5.54 -6.93
N TYR A 56 11.41 4.78 -7.91
CA TYR A 56 10.57 3.78 -8.59
C TYR A 56 11.44 2.62 -9.09
N ALA A 57 10.78 1.54 -9.49
CA ALA A 57 11.38 0.48 -10.29
C ALA A 57 10.41 0.06 -11.40
N THR A 58 10.87 -0.73 -12.35
CA THR A 58 10.03 -1.28 -13.39
C THR A 58 10.23 -2.79 -13.53
N ILE A 59 9.20 -3.50 -14.00
CA ILE A 59 9.26 -4.93 -14.30
C ILE A 59 8.40 -5.26 -15.52
N GLY A 60 8.84 -6.17 -16.36
CA GLY A 60 8.22 -6.49 -17.64
C GLY A 60 8.80 -5.67 -18.78
N THR A 61 8.25 -5.84 -19.98
CA THR A 61 8.74 -5.18 -21.20
C THR A 61 7.72 -4.18 -21.73
N ALA A 62 8.14 -2.93 -21.90
CA ALA A 62 7.33 -1.90 -22.51
C ALA A 62 7.03 -2.24 -23.99
N LYS A 63 5.74 -2.31 -24.35
CA LYS A 63 5.29 -2.49 -25.74
C LYS A 63 4.88 -1.14 -26.30
N LYS A 64 5.34 -0.85 -27.51
CA LYS A 64 5.11 0.44 -28.16
C LYS A 64 4.20 0.28 -29.38
N ASP A 65 3.32 1.25 -29.58
CA ASP A 65 2.57 1.41 -30.83
C ASP A 65 3.45 1.94 -31.97
N ALA A 66 2.87 2.10 -33.16
CA ALA A 66 3.59 2.64 -34.33
C ALA A 66 4.07 4.09 -34.15
N ARG A 67 3.53 4.82 -33.15
CA ARG A 67 3.93 6.20 -32.81
C ARG A 67 4.97 6.23 -31.68
N GLY A 68 5.39 5.07 -31.19
CA GLY A 68 6.36 4.94 -30.10
C GLY A 68 5.78 5.08 -28.69
N ASN A 69 4.46 5.21 -28.52
CA ASN A 69 3.83 5.30 -27.21
C ASN A 69 3.78 3.92 -26.55
N ILE A 70 4.10 3.86 -25.25
CA ILE A 70 3.92 2.64 -24.45
C ILE A 70 2.43 2.40 -24.22
N THR A 71 1.95 1.18 -24.54
CA THR A 71 0.52 0.82 -24.52
C THR A 71 0.13 -0.16 -23.43
N ASN A 72 1.09 -0.73 -22.72
CA ASN A 72 0.87 -1.81 -21.75
C ASN A 72 1.35 -1.47 -20.33
N ALA A 73 1.48 -0.17 -20.02
CA ALA A 73 1.95 0.27 -18.72
C ALA A 73 0.88 0.07 -17.62
N VAL A 74 1.30 -0.45 -16.48
CA VAL A 74 0.46 -0.63 -15.29
C VAL A 74 1.18 0.00 -14.09
N VAL A 75 0.49 0.80 -13.29
CA VAL A 75 1.04 1.30 -12.02
C VAL A 75 0.63 0.34 -10.89
N PHE A 76 1.61 -0.13 -10.13
CA PHE A 76 1.38 -0.85 -8.88
C PHE A 76 1.66 0.07 -7.69
N CYS A 77 0.64 0.35 -6.91
CA CYS A 77 0.69 1.20 -5.73
C CYS A 77 0.92 0.33 -4.48
N HIS A 78 1.96 0.62 -3.71
CA HIS A 78 2.28 -0.13 -2.49
C HIS A 78 1.42 0.28 -1.29
N GLY A 79 1.32 -0.60 -0.27
CA GLY A 79 0.67 -0.34 1.01
C GLY A 79 1.52 0.50 1.97
N PHE A 80 0.99 0.78 3.17
CA PHE A 80 1.51 1.75 4.15
C PHE A 80 2.99 1.61 4.49
N SER A 81 3.45 0.40 4.77
CA SER A 81 4.85 0.12 5.14
C SER A 81 5.72 -0.31 3.96
N GLY A 82 5.22 -0.13 2.72
CA GLY A 82 5.86 -0.61 1.51
C GLY A 82 6.72 0.43 0.80
N ASN A 83 7.27 -0.02 -0.32
CA ASN A 83 7.94 0.76 -1.35
C ASN A 83 7.81 0.02 -2.70
N TYR A 84 8.55 0.41 -3.71
CA TYR A 84 8.55 -0.24 -5.02
C TYR A 84 8.70 -1.77 -4.98
N ALA A 85 9.41 -2.31 -4.00
CA ALA A 85 9.66 -3.76 -3.89
C ALA A 85 8.49 -4.56 -3.30
N GLN A 86 7.43 -3.90 -2.80
CA GLN A 86 6.30 -4.60 -2.17
C GLN A 86 5.54 -5.51 -3.14
N ILE A 87 5.62 -5.29 -4.44
CA ILE A 87 5.07 -6.20 -5.45
C ILE A 87 5.56 -7.64 -5.27
N ASN A 88 6.76 -7.82 -4.70
CA ASN A 88 7.33 -9.13 -4.39
C ASN A 88 6.56 -9.90 -3.30
N LEU A 89 5.71 -9.23 -2.52
CA LEU A 89 4.80 -9.90 -1.57
C LEU A 89 3.63 -10.60 -2.27
N LEU A 90 3.29 -10.18 -3.50
CA LEU A 90 2.24 -10.81 -4.31
C LEU A 90 2.74 -12.12 -4.97
N LYS A 91 3.36 -12.97 -4.16
CA LYS A 91 3.95 -14.24 -4.61
C LYS A 91 2.92 -15.09 -5.35
N GLY A 92 3.32 -15.60 -6.54
CA GLY A 92 2.44 -16.41 -7.37
C GLY A 92 1.47 -15.60 -8.25
N MET A 93 1.36 -14.28 -8.04
CA MET A 93 0.50 -13.40 -8.84
C MET A 93 1.26 -12.66 -9.94
N VAL A 94 2.55 -12.43 -9.78
CA VAL A 94 3.39 -11.60 -10.67
C VAL A 94 4.41 -12.47 -11.39
N GLY A 95 4.53 -12.28 -12.69
CA GLY A 95 5.47 -13.03 -13.55
C GLY A 95 4.85 -13.47 -14.85
N PRO A 96 5.63 -14.05 -15.78
CA PRO A 96 5.12 -14.57 -17.05
C PRO A 96 4.02 -15.61 -16.84
N GLY A 97 2.86 -15.40 -17.52
CA GLY A 97 1.70 -16.31 -17.43
C GLY A 97 0.94 -16.28 -16.10
N LYS A 98 1.28 -15.37 -15.18
CA LYS A 98 0.54 -15.13 -13.92
C LYS A 98 -0.60 -14.13 -14.15
N SER A 99 -1.45 -13.88 -13.12
CA SER A 99 -2.53 -12.90 -13.25
C SER A 99 -2.00 -11.52 -13.58
N PHE A 100 -0.91 -11.09 -12.94
CA PHE A 100 -0.15 -9.89 -13.32
C PHE A 100 1.02 -10.31 -14.20
N ASP A 101 0.70 -10.55 -15.47
CA ASP A 101 1.60 -11.14 -16.45
C ASP A 101 2.65 -10.13 -16.95
N THR A 102 3.88 -10.30 -16.50
CA THR A 102 5.02 -9.43 -16.90
C THR A 102 5.46 -9.61 -18.35
N SER A 103 4.96 -10.62 -19.08
CA SER A 103 5.13 -10.73 -20.53
C SER A 103 4.10 -9.89 -21.30
N LYS A 104 2.98 -9.54 -20.67
CA LYS A 104 1.91 -8.70 -21.23
C LYS A 104 2.04 -7.26 -20.80
N TYR A 105 2.30 -7.02 -19.52
CA TYR A 105 2.30 -5.70 -18.89
C TYR A 105 3.69 -5.23 -18.51
N PHE A 106 3.88 -3.92 -18.63
CA PHE A 106 5.03 -3.20 -18.12
C PHE A 106 4.62 -2.48 -16.83
N PHE A 107 5.04 -3.03 -15.69
CA PHE A 107 4.70 -2.47 -14.39
C PHE A 107 5.67 -1.36 -14.01
N ILE A 108 5.11 -0.23 -13.59
CA ILE A 108 5.78 0.91 -12.96
C ILE A 108 5.46 0.81 -11.47
N LEU A 109 6.50 0.79 -10.64
CA LEU A 109 6.43 0.53 -9.20
C LEU A 109 6.95 1.75 -8.44
N PRO A 110 6.16 2.84 -8.31
CA PRO A 110 6.61 4.00 -7.58
C PRO A 110 6.63 3.74 -6.07
N THR A 111 7.62 4.28 -5.38
CA THR A 111 7.56 4.52 -3.94
C THR A 111 6.80 5.83 -3.74
N ALA A 112 5.69 5.80 -3.01
CA ALA A 112 4.86 6.98 -2.79
C ALA A 112 5.61 8.07 -2.00
N VAL A 113 5.30 9.33 -2.27
CA VAL A 113 5.72 10.46 -1.44
C VAL A 113 5.32 10.19 0.02
N GLY A 114 6.20 10.51 0.95
CA GLY A 114 6.01 10.20 2.37
C GLY A 114 6.52 8.81 2.77
N SER A 115 7.01 8.00 1.81
CA SER A 115 7.62 6.69 2.10
C SER A 115 9.13 6.72 1.87
N PRO A 116 9.94 6.06 2.74
CA PRO A 116 11.39 6.02 2.60
C PRO A 116 11.84 5.48 1.22
N GLY A 117 12.76 6.21 0.61
CA GLY A 117 13.20 6.03 -0.79
C GLY A 117 12.76 7.19 -1.67
N SER A 118 11.51 7.64 -1.56
CA SER A 118 11.03 8.93 -2.09
C SER A 118 11.20 10.05 -1.06
N SER A 119 10.86 11.30 -1.44
CA SER A 119 10.83 12.42 -0.49
C SER A 119 9.82 12.16 0.62
N CYS A 120 10.29 12.25 1.86
CA CYS A 120 9.53 12.13 3.09
C CYS A 120 10.25 12.94 4.19
N PRO A 121 9.67 13.15 5.37
CA PRO A 121 10.29 13.89 6.46
C PRO A 121 11.73 13.50 6.74
N SER A 122 12.01 12.20 6.89
CA SER A 122 13.35 11.67 7.21
C SER A 122 14.34 11.80 6.05
N VAL A 123 13.93 11.41 4.83
CA VAL A 123 14.83 11.39 3.64
C VAL A 123 15.19 12.79 3.17
N SER A 124 14.28 13.75 3.32
CA SER A 124 14.56 15.16 2.97
C SER A 124 15.39 15.91 4.01
N GLY A 125 15.50 15.36 5.23
CA GLY A 125 16.11 16.06 6.35
C GLY A 125 15.26 17.20 6.92
N LEU A 126 14.03 17.40 6.43
CA LEU A 126 13.13 18.47 6.89
C LEU A 126 12.42 18.12 8.19
N GLY A 127 12.35 16.81 8.55
CA GLY A 127 11.66 16.38 9.75
C GLY A 127 10.23 16.92 9.82
N PRO A 128 9.84 17.58 10.94
CA PRO A 128 8.50 18.13 11.11
C PRO A 128 8.18 19.33 10.19
N LYS A 129 9.16 19.83 9.47
CA LYS A 129 8.97 20.92 8.47
C LYS A 129 8.67 20.38 7.07
N PHE A 130 8.64 19.08 6.90
CA PHE A 130 8.22 18.48 5.62
C PHE A 130 6.78 18.92 5.31
N PRO A 131 6.48 19.34 4.06
CA PRO A 131 5.13 19.76 3.71
C PRO A 131 4.07 18.69 4.04
N GLU A 132 2.94 19.12 4.57
CA GLU A 132 1.76 18.29 4.66
C GLU A 132 1.36 17.85 3.26
N TYR A 133 1.05 16.58 3.10
CA TYR A 133 0.66 15.98 1.82
C TYR A 133 -0.56 15.10 1.98
N THR A 134 -1.22 14.85 0.87
CA THR A 134 -2.40 13.99 0.76
C THR A 134 -2.14 12.81 -0.17
N VAL A 135 -3.08 11.88 -0.23
CA VAL A 135 -3.05 10.81 -1.25
C VAL A 135 -3.07 11.42 -2.67
N ALA A 136 -3.76 12.55 -2.88
CA ALA A 136 -3.77 13.25 -4.16
C ALA A 136 -2.37 13.76 -4.56
N ASP A 137 -1.55 14.20 -3.61
CA ASP A 137 -0.16 14.59 -3.87
C ASP A 137 0.71 13.39 -4.24
N MET A 138 0.49 12.23 -3.59
CA MET A 138 1.16 10.98 -3.99
C MET A 138 0.85 10.66 -5.46
N ILE A 139 -0.41 10.79 -5.86
CA ILE A 139 -0.84 10.49 -7.24
C ILE A 139 -0.34 11.53 -8.22
N THR A 140 -0.31 12.82 -7.86
CA THR A 140 0.27 13.88 -8.71
C THR A 140 1.74 13.57 -9.02
N ALA A 141 2.53 13.17 -8.02
CA ALA A 141 3.93 12.81 -8.21
C ALA A 141 4.10 11.57 -9.12
N GLN A 142 3.25 10.55 -8.93
CA GLN A 142 3.24 9.34 -9.76
C GLN A 142 2.79 9.64 -11.21
N TYR A 143 1.82 10.52 -11.39
CA TYR A 143 1.37 10.97 -12.70
C TYR A 143 2.47 11.71 -13.46
N LEU A 144 3.22 12.56 -12.77
CA LEU A 144 4.39 13.25 -13.35
C LEU A 144 5.51 12.26 -13.70
N LEU A 145 5.78 11.26 -12.85
CA LEU A 145 6.69 10.16 -13.17
C LEU A 145 6.24 9.43 -14.44
N ALA A 146 4.98 9.04 -14.53
CA ALA A 146 4.46 8.31 -15.67
C ALA A 146 4.51 9.17 -16.96
N THR A 147 4.01 10.40 -16.91
CA THR A 147 3.80 11.22 -18.11
C THR A 147 5.04 12.02 -18.54
N LYS A 148 5.76 12.62 -17.60
CA LYS A 148 6.88 13.53 -17.91
C LYS A 148 8.22 12.79 -18.00
N HIS A 149 8.41 11.75 -17.20
CA HIS A 149 9.66 11.01 -17.18
C HIS A 149 9.62 9.77 -18.09
N LEU A 150 8.58 8.93 -17.96
CA LEU A 150 8.45 7.69 -18.72
C LEU A 150 7.71 7.85 -20.05
N GLY A 151 7.12 9.02 -20.32
CA GLY A 151 6.44 9.34 -21.58
C GLY A 151 5.12 8.59 -21.79
N ILE A 152 4.54 8.04 -20.72
CA ILE A 152 3.27 7.31 -20.77
C ILE A 152 2.14 8.28 -21.12
N LYS A 153 1.34 7.92 -22.12
CA LYS A 153 0.16 8.69 -22.55
C LYS A 153 -1.16 8.13 -22.03
N HIS A 154 -1.16 6.84 -21.70
CA HIS A 154 -2.31 6.12 -21.17
C HIS A 154 -1.80 4.86 -20.46
N LEU A 155 -2.45 4.48 -19.36
CA LEU A 155 -2.14 3.26 -18.62
C LEU A 155 -3.10 2.13 -19.05
N ALA A 156 -2.59 0.91 -19.18
CA ALA A 156 -3.46 -0.24 -19.22
C ALA A 156 -4.23 -0.36 -17.89
N GLY A 157 -3.58 -0.11 -16.75
CA GLY A 157 -4.30 -0.12 -15.49
C GLY A 157 -3.51 0.33 -14.27
N VAL A 158 -4.23 0.35 -13.13
CA VAL A 158 -3.68 0.66 -11.81
C VAL A 158 -4.16 -0.38 -10.79
N VAL A 159 -3.26 -0.82 -9.92
CA VAL A 159 -3.57 -1.84 -8.90
C VAL A 159 -2.80 -1.56 -7.61
N GLY A 160 -3.42 -1.81 -6.46
CA GLY A 160 -2.71 -1.71 -5.19
C GLY A 160 -3.51 -2.19 -3.98
N PRO A 161 -2.84 -2.80 -2.98
CA PRO A 161 -3.44 -3.23 -1.72
C PRO A 161 -3.34 -2.16 -0.64
N SER A 162 -4.34 -2.09 0.27
CA SER A 162 -4.34 -1.25 1.47
C SER A 162 -4.21 0.24 1.11
N MET A 163 -3.20 0.97 1.60
CA MET A 163 -2.87 2.32 1.15
C MET A 163 -2.70 2.38 -0.38
N GLY A 164 -2.22 1.30 -1.02
CA GLY A 164 -2.19 1.19 -2.48
C GLY A 164 -3.58 1.18 -3.09
N GLY A 165 -4.59 0.69 -2.39
CA GLY A 165 -5.99 0.77 -2.79
C GLY A 165 -6.52 2.19 -2.73
N PHE A 166 -6.18 3.00 -1.70
CA PHE A 166 -6.47 4.44 -1.68
C PHE A 166 -5.83 5.15 -2.87
N GLN A 167 -4.56 4.87 -3.13
CA GLN A 167 -3.85 5.41 -4.28
C GLN A 167 -4.53 4.99 -5.60
N THR A 168 -4.97 3.74 -5.73
CA THR A 168 -5.70 3.25 -6.92
C THR A 168 -7.01 4.01 -7.12
N LEU A 169 -7.80 4.20 -6.05
CA LEU A 169 -9.04 4.98 -6.11
C LEU A 169 -8.76 6.46 -6.46
N GLN A 170 -7.71 7.04 -5.88
CA GLN A 170 -7.33 8.41 -6.20
C GLN A 170 -6.88 8.57 -7.65
N TRP A 171 -6.19 7.57 -8.23
CA TRP A 171 -5.83 7.56 -9.64
C TRP A 171 -7.06 7.66 -10.55
N ILE A 172 -8.04 6.78 -10.35
CA ILE A 172 -9.23 6.69 -11.22
C ILE A 172 -10.21 7.84 -11.03
N THR A 173 -10.16 8.54 -9.90
CA THR A 173 -10.98 9.73 -9.65
C THR A 173 -10.31 11.01 -10.16
N MET A 174 -8.98 11.15 -10.03
CA MET A 174 -8.26 12.33 -10.53
C MET A 174 -8.05 12.31 -12.04
N TYR A 175 -7.84 11.13 -12.62
CA TYR A 175 -7.51 10.97 -14.04
C TYR A 175 -8.41 9.91 -14.71
N PRO A 176 -9.73 10.12 -14.76
CA PRO A 176 -10.69 9.08 -15.17
C PRO A 176 -10.51 8.57 -16.60
N ASP A 177 -9.89 9.34 -17.48
CA ASP A 177 -9.62 8.98 -18.88
C ASP A 177 -8.19 8.40 -19.11
N PHE A 178 -7.41 8.23 -18.05
CA PHE A 178 -5.98 7.90 -18.18
C PHE A 178 -5.67 6.41 -18.10
N MET A 179 -6.65 5.55 -17.78
CA MET A 179 -6.46 4.10 -17.68
C MET A 179 -7.69 3.30 -18.08
N ASP A 180 -7.45 2.05 -18.55
CA ASP A 180 -8.52 1.14 -18.97
C ASP A 180 -9.16 0.43 -17.78
N TRP A 181 -8.35 0.02 -16.76
CA TRP A 181 -8.86 -0.73 -15.62
C TRP A 181 -8.18 -0.35 -14.29
N ALA A 182 -8.87 -0.69 -13.20
CA ALA A 182 -8.36 -0.51 -11.85
C ALA A 182 -8.73 -1.69 -10.93
N ILE A 183 -7.80 -2.04 -10.02
CA ILE A 183 -8.02 -3.09 -9.02
C ILE A 183 -7.62 -2.57 -7.63
N PRO A 184 -8.51 -1.81 -6.94
CA PRO A 184 -8.32 -1.46 -5.53
C PRO A 184 -8.54 -2.70 -4.65
N ILE A 185 -7.58 -3.00 -3.76
CA ILE A 185 -7.58 -4.21 -2.93
C ILE A 185 -7.58 -3.83 -1.45
N ALA A 186 -8.51 -4.38 -0.66
CA ALA A 186 -8.61 -4.20 0.80
C ALA A 186 -8.46 -2.72 1.22
N THR A 187 -9.44 -1.90 0.85
CA THR A 187 -9.40 -0.44 0.99
C THR A 187 -10.79 0.14 1.25
N ALA A 188 -10.88 1.46 1.38
CA ALA A 188 -12.11 2.22 1.53
C ALA A 188 -12.12 3.45 0.61
N SER A 189 -13.29 4.00 0.30
CA SER A 189 -13.41 5.24 -0.48
C SER A 189 -13.19 6.50 0.35
N LYS A 190 -13.26 6.39 1.68
CA LYS A 190 -12.96 7.46 2.63
C LYS A 190 -12.57 6.91 3.99
N THR A 191 -11.81 7.69 4.74
CA THR A 191 -11.42 7.37 6.11
C THR A 191 -12.43 7.95 7.09
N ILE A 192 -13.23 7.10 7.73
CA ILE A 192 -14.27 7.49 8.70
C ILE A 192 -14.34 6.52 9.88
N GLY A 193 -15.05 6.93 10.93
CA GLY A 193 -15.43 6.07 12.05
C GLY A 193 -14.22 5.47 12.76
N GLN A 194 -14.24 4.15 12.95
CA GLN A 194 -13.20 3.43 13.69
C GLN A 194 -11.81 3.60 13.06
N MET A 195 -11.71 3.62 11.73
CA MET A 195 -10.43 3.79 11.03
C MET A 195 -9.82 5.16 11.31
N LEU A 196 -10.63 6.24 11.24
CA LEU A 196 -10.20 7.60 11.57
C LEU A 196 -9.75 7.69 13.03
N GLY A 197 -10.58 7.20 13.97
CA GLY A 197 -10.26 7.19 15.40
C GLY A 197 -9.00 6.39 15.73
N ARG A 198 -8.81 5.24 15.05
CA ARG A 198 -7.60 4.44 15.19
C ARG A 198 -6.35 5.22 14.79
N SER A 199 -6.34 5.84 13.63
CA SER A 199 -5.18 6.62 13.15
C SER A 199 -4.87 7.80 14.08
N ALA A 200 -5.90 8.52 14.57
CA ALA A 200 -5.73 9.59 15.54
C ALA A 200 -5.05 9.11 16.82
N VAL A 201 -5.55 8.02 17.41
CA VAL A 201 -4.96 7.43 18.63
C VAL A 201 -3.54 6.94 18.39
N LEU A 202 -3.25 6.35 17.24
CA LEU A 202 -1.92 5.88 16.90
C LEU A 202 -0.91 7.03 16.76
N ILE A 203 -1.32 8.15 16.19
CA ILE A 203 -0.51 9.37 16.12
C ILE A 203 -0.22 9.90 17.53
N ASP A 204 -1.24 9.97 18.39
CA ASP A 204 -1.08 10.45 19.76
C ASP A 204 -0.14 9.56 20.58
N ILE A 205 -0.17 8.25 20.38
CA ILE A 205 0.78 7.32 21.02
C ILE A 205 2.23 7.71 20.73
N ILE A 206 2.54 8.10 19.49
CA ILE A 206 3.90 8.54 19.15
C ILE A 206 4.19 9.90 19.79
N LYS A 207 3.24 10.84 19.72
CA LYS A 207 3.39 12.21 20.24
C LYS A 207 3.51 12.26 21.76
N LEU A 208 2.97 11.29 22.48
CA LEU A 208 3.08 11.15 23.93
C LEU A 208 4.48 10.71 24.42
N ASP A 209 5.33 10.18 23.54
CA ASP A 209 6.71 9.86 23.91
C ASP A 209 7.50 11.16 24.10
N PRO A 210 8.08 11.43 25.31
CA PRO A 210 8.86 12.65 25.55
C PRO A 210 10.03 12.84 24.59
N ALA A 211 10.53 11.76 23.99
CA ALA A 211 11.60 11.82 23.00
C ALA A 211 11.14 12.37 21.65
N TYR A 212 9.82 12.43 21.37
CA TYR A 212 9.27 12.94 20.11
C TYR A 212 9.53 14.42 19.88
N LYS A 213 9.41 15.25 20.92
CA LYS A 213 9.75 16.69 20.92
C LYS A 213 9.14 17.47 19.75
N ASP A 214 7.84 17.29 19.51
CA ASP A 214 7.09 17.89 18.41
C ASP A 214 7.74 17.63 17.03
N GLY A 215 8.29 16.42 16.87
CA GLY A 215 8.97 15.98 15.65
C GLY A 215 10.43 16.40 15.52
N ASN A 216 10.97 17.18 16.48
CA ASN A 216 12.36 17.67 16.49
C ASN A 216 13.31 16.75 17.27
N TYR A 217 13.10 15.45 17.21
CA TYR A 217 13.93 14.45 17.88
C TYR A 217 15.28 14.28 17.20
N LYS A 218 16.32 14.01 17.99
CA LYS A 218 17.63 13.55 17.51
C LYS A 218 17.70 12.02 17.46
N GLU A 219 17.05 11.37 18.43
CA GLU A 219 16.86 9.93 18.48
C GLU A 219 15.37 9.63 18.37
N GLN A 220 15.02 8.58 17.63
CA GLN A 220 13.64 8.15 17.46
C GLN A 220 12.91 7.99 18.80
N PRO A 221 11.63 8.37 18.89
CA PRO A 221 10.78 8.12 20.06
C PRO A 221 10.46 6.62 20.15
N LYS A 222 11.44 5.84 20.55
CA LYS A 222 11.44 4.36 20.48
C LYS A 222 10.28 3.74 21.23
N LYS A 223 9.88 4.33 22.37
CA LYS A 223 8.79 3.79 23.16
C LYS A 223 7.43 4.06 22.52
N GLY A 224 7.22 5.27 22.03
CA GLY A 224 6.04 5.63 21.26
C GLY A 224 5.90 4.76 20.02
N MET A 225 6.97 4.59 19.25
CA MET A 225 6.99 3.74 18.06
C MET A 225 6.74 2.25 18.38
N GLU A 226 7.32 1.73 19.48
CA GLU A 226 7.03 0.37 19.93
C GLU A 226 5.53 0.18 20.20
N VAL A 227 4.92 1.08 20.97
CA VAL A 227 3.50 0.97 21.34
C VAL A 227 2.59 1.23 20.13
N TYR A 228 2.96 2.16 19.25
CA TYR A 228 2.26 2.39 17.97
C TYR A 228 2.13 1.08 17.19
N PHE A 229 3.24 0.38 16.95
CA PHE A 229 3.22 -0.86 16.17
C PHE A 229 2.52 -2.01 16.91
N MET A 230 2.63 -2.10 18.23
CA MET A 230 1.86 -3.06 19.02
C MET A 230 0.36 -2.84 18.82
N SER A 231 -0.11 -1.59 18.90
CA SER A 231 -1.53 -1.23 18.72
C SER A 231 -1.99 -1.42 17.27
N ALA A 232 -1.21 -0.96 16.30
CA ALA A 232 -1.51 -1.10 14.89
C ALA A 232 -1.64 -2.57 14.47
N TYR A 233 -0.78 -3.42 15.01
CA TYR A 233 -0.76 -4.86 14.72
C TYR A 233 -2.06 -5.56 15.10
N LEU A 234 -2.76 -5.10 16.16
CA LEU A 234 -4.03 -5.68 16.60
C LEU A 234 -5.14 -5.62 15.54
N SER A 235 -5.03 -4.76 14.54
CA SER A 235 -5.97 -4.67 13.42
C SER A 235 -5.53 -5.38 12.13
N TYR A 236 -4.31 -5.93 12.08
CA TYR A 236 -3.77 -6.52 10.84
C TYR A 236 -4.19 -7.96 10.60
N PHE A 237 -4.45 -8.73 11.64
CA PHE A 237 -4.92 -10.12 11.52
C PHE A 237 -6.37 -10.25 11.93
N SER A 238 -7.01 -11.35 11.56
CA SER A 238 -8.34 -11.69 12.03
C SER A 238 -8.35 -12.00 13.53
N LYS A 239 -9.52 -11.91 14.16
CA LYS A 239 -9.69 -12.31 15.57
C LYS A 239 -9.29 -13.76 15.81
N ASP A 240 -9.64 -14.64 14.87
CA ASP A 240 -9.35 -16.07 14.93
C ASP A 240 -7.85 -16.35 14.85
N PHE A 241 -7.10 -15.55 14.08
CA PHE A 241 -5.64 -15.64 14.06
C PHE A 241 -5.02 -15.44 15.45
N TYR A 242 -5.46 -14.42 16.18
CA TYR A 242 -4.96 -14.14 17.51
C TYR A 242 -5.27 -15.28 18.48
N ALA A 243 -6.51 -15.76 18.47
CA ALA A 243 -6.96 -16.88 19.30
C ALA A 243 -6.23 -18.20 18.97
N MET A 244 -5.92 -18.42 17.70
CA MET A 244 -5.17 -19.58 17.25
C MET A 244 -3.69 -19.51 17.63
N LYS A 245 -3.07 -18.33 17.45
CA LYS A 245 -1.62 -18.17 17.57
C LYS A 245 -1.14 -18.08 19.00
N TRP A 246 -1.83 -17.34 19.85
CA TRP A 246 -1.44 -17.11 21.24
C TRP A 246 -2.51 -17.66 22.19
N LYS A 247 -2.16 -18.70 22.94
CA LYS A 247 -3.08 -19.42 23.81
C LYS A 247 -3.12 -18.84 25.21
N THR A 248 -2.10 -18.08 25.61
CA THR A 248 -1.97 -17.48 26.93
C THR A 248 -1.72 -15.97 26.83
N LYS A 249 -2.04 -15.26 27.92
CA LYS A 249 -1.73 -13.84 28.08
C LYS A 249 -0.25 -13.54 27.83
N ASP A 250 0.65 -14.35 28.39
CA ASP A 250 2.08 -14.11 28.29
C ASP A 250 2.62 -14.31 26.88
N GLU A 251 2.12 -15.33 26.16
CA GLU A 251 2.43 -15.52 24.73
C GLU A 251 2.00 -14.32 23.89
N LEU A 252 0.77 -13.82 24.11
CA LEU A 252 0.25 -12.66 23.40
C LEU A 252 1.08 -11.41 23.67
N LEU A 253 1.31 -11.08 24.94
CA LEU A 253 2.06 -9.88 25.31
C LEU A 253 3.50 -9.92 24.80
N LYS A 254 4.16 -11.07 24.89
CA LYS A 254 5.50 -11.28 24.31
C LYS A 254 5.49 -11.14 22.79
N GLY A 255 4.47 -11.70 22.12
CA GLY A 255 4.31 -11.61 20.68
C GLY A 255 4.15 -10.16 20.21
N LEU A 256 3.25 -9.40 20.82
CA LEU A 256 3.03 -7.99 20.52
C LEU A 256 4.29 -7.14 20.76
N LYS A 257 4.97 -7.36 21.89
CA LYS A 257 6.22 -6.65 22.20
C LYS A 257 7.30 -6.91 21.13
N ASN A 258 7.45 -8.14 20.67
CA ASN A 258 8.40 -8.48 19.62
C ASN A 258 8.06 -7.77 18.30
N VAL A 259 6.78 -7.64 17.95
CA VAL A 259 6.34 -6.84 16.79
C VAL A 259 6.71 -5.37 16.96
N GLY A 260 6.40 -4.77 18.10
CA GLY A 260 6.73 -3.38 18.40
C GLY A 260 8.22 -3.10 18.25
N LEU A 261 9.07 -3.91 18.90
CA LEU A 261 10.53 -3.78 18.86
C LEU A 261 11.10 -3.98 17.44
N GLY A 262 10.58 -4.95 16.68
CA GLY A 262 11.02 -5.22 15.31
C GLY A 262 10.69 -4.08 14.34
N SER A 263 9.60 -3.37 14.58
CA SER A 263 9.08 -2.30 13.71
C SER A 263 9.48 -0.89 14.15
N ALA A 264 10.03 -0.70 15.35
CA ALA A 264 10.42 0.60 15.91
C ALA A 264 11.61 1.28 15.18
N LYS A 265 12.08 0.71 14.07
CA LYS A 265 13.10 1.30 13.17
C LYS A 265 12.49 2.30 12.17
N ALA A 266 11.17 2.33 12.02
CA ALA A 266 10.50 3.30 11.16
C ALA A 266 10.65 4.71 11.77
N ASP A 267 10.76 5.72 10.90
CA ASP A 267 10.81 7.10 11.33
C ASP A 267 9.44 7.58 11.82
N ALA A 268 9.41 8.28 12.95
CA ALA A 268 8.18 8.73 13.60
C ALA A 268 7.45 9.79 12.77
N ASN A 269 8.16 10.78 12.22
CA ASN A 269 7.56 11.81 11.37
C ASN A 269 7.03 11.20 10.07
N ASP A 270 7.78 10.31 9.41
CA ASP A 270 7.31 9.62 8.22
C ASP A 270 6.01 8.83 8.49
N THR A 271 5.91 8.23 9.68
CA THR A 271 4.73 7.45 10.09
C THR A 271 3.53 8.35 10.34
N ILE A 272 3.70 9.43 11.09
CA ILE A 272 2.64 10.41 11.41
C ILE A 272 2.11 11.06 10.14
N TRP A 273 2.99 11.58 9.27
CA TRP A 273 2.59 12.23 8.02
C TRP A 273 1.79 11.31 7.11
N ARG A 274 2.14 10.01 7.04
CA ARG A 274 1.35 9.04 6.28
C ARG A 274 -0.01 8.74 6.91
N GLU A 275 -0.08 8.58 8.24
CA GLU A 275 -1.38 8.41 8.92
C GLU A 275 -2.27 9.63 8.67
N GLU A 276 -1.75 10.85 8.79
CA GLU A 276 -2.48 12.09 8.53
C GLU A 276 -2.96 12.19 7.07
N ALA A 277 -2.12 11.81 6.09
CA ALA A 277 -2.53 11.75 4.68
C ALA A 277 -3.69 10.79 4.44
N LEU A 278 -3.71 9.63 5.14
CA LEU A 278 -4.81 8.68 5.05
C LEU A 278 -6.06 9.13 5.82
N MET A 279 -5.91 9.82 6.95
CA MET A 279 -7.05 10.37 7.71
C MET A 279 -7.85 11.38 6.88
N ASN A 280 -7.19 12.13 6.01
CA ASN A 280 -7.79 13.14 5.15
C ASN A 280 -8.30 12.59 3.80
N PHE A 281 -8.29 11.26 3.61
CA PHE A 281 -8.70 10.65 2.34
C PHE A 281 -10.22 10.55 2.23
N ASP A 282 -10.78 11.17 1.18
CA ASP A 282 -12.17 11.02 0.78
C ASP A 282 -12.33 11.23 -0.73
N VAL A 283 -12.75 10.18 -1.44
CA VAL A 283 -13.09 10.22 -2.87
C VAL A 283 -14.49 9.68 -3.14
N ALA A 284 -15.30 9.52 -2.09
CA ALA A 284 -16.60 8.86 -2.19
C ALA A 284 -17.53 9.53 -3.22
N ASP A 285 -17.62 10.85 -3.20
CA ASP A 285 -18.49 11.63 -4.09
C ASP A 285 -17.98 11.65 -5.55
N GLN A 286 -16.75 11.23 -5.79
CA GLN A 286 -16.13 11.20 -7.12
C GLN A 286 -16.31 9.83 -7.80
N LEU A 287 -16.61 8.78 -7.05
CA LEU A 287 -16.73 7.41 -7.56
C LEU A 287 -17.76 7.23 -8.70
N PRO A 288 -18.91 7.93 -8.73
CA PRO A 288 -19.86 7.83 -9.84
C PRO A 288 -19.28 8.27 -11.20
N ASN A 289 -18.19 9.05 -11.19
CA ASN A 289 -17.55 9.58 -12.41
C ASN A 289 -16.40 8.70 -12.92
N VAL A 290 -16.10 7.60 -12.26
CA VAL A 290 -15.04 6.66 -12.66
C VAL A 290 -15.41 5.99 -13.98
N LYS A 291 -14.48 6.00 -14.94
CA LYS A 291 -14.64 5.41 -16.28
C LYS A 291 -13.90 4.07 -16.42
N ALA A 292 -12.82 3.88 -15.69
CA ALA A 292 -12.02 2.67 -15.72
C ALA A 292 -12.84 1.44 -15.28
N ARG A 293 -12.76 0.34 -16.03
CA ARG A 293 -13.31 -0.94 -15.55
C ARG A 293 -12.71 -1.25 -14.19
N THR A 294 -13.55 -1.49 -13.19
CA THR A 294 -13.06 -1.63 -11.80
C THR A 294 -13.42 -2.98 -11.21
N LEU A 295 -12.42 -3.66 -10.64
CA LEU A 295 -12.60 -4.86 -9.82
C LEU A 295 -12.15 -4.57 -8.39
N VAL A 296 -13.11 -4.47 -7.47
CA VAL A 296 -12.83 -4.27 -6.05
C VAL A 296 -12.58 -5.63 -5.40
N ILE A 297 -11.43 -5.78 -4.75
CA ILE A 297 -11.09 -7.01 -4.03
C ILE A 297 -11.08 -6.74 -2.53
N GLY A 298 -11.77 -7.59 -1.75
CA GLY A 298 -11.83 -7.52 -0.31
C GLY A 298 -11.38 -8.82 0.37
N VAL A 299 -11.13 -8.72 1.66
CA VAL A 299 -10.91 -9.85 2.57
C VAL A 299 -12.00 -9.80 3.64
N ASN A 300 -12.78 -10.88 3.78
CA ASN A 300 -13.95 -10.87 4.68
C ASN A 300 -13.56 -10.72 6.16
N ASP A 301 -12.42 -11.25 6.55
CA ASP A 301 -11.91 -11.22 7.93
C ASP A 301 -10.98 -10.02 8.21
N ASP A 302 -10.91 -9.06 7.30
CA ASP A 302 -10.12 -7.84 7.47
C ASP A 302 -10.76 -6.91 8.52
N GLN A 303 -10.06 -6.68 9.62
CA GLN A 303 -10.53 -5.80 10.69
C GLN A 303 -10.28 -4.32 10.38
N LEU A 304 -9.35 -4.02 9.46
CA LEU A 304 -9.01 -2.66 9.07
C LEU A 304 -9.94 -2.16 7.95
N PHE A 305 -10.20 -3.01 6.94
CA PHE A 305 -11.13 -2.75 5.83
C PHE A 305 -12.15 -3.88 5.69
N PRO A 306 -13.12 -3.98 6.62
CA PRO A 306 -14.17 -5.00 6.56
C PRO A 306 -15.06 -4.82 5.32
N PRO A 307 -15.95 -5.79 5.01
CA PRO A 307 -16.87 -5.69 3.87
C PRO A 307 -17.66 -4.39 3.78
N SER A 308 -17.99 -3.76 4.91
CA SER A 308 -18.63 -2.44 4.96
C SER A 308 -17.79 -1.29 4.41
N SER A 309 -16.47 -1.47 4.29
CA SER A 309 -15.55 -0.47 3.73
C SER A 309 -15.44 -0.59 2.21
N PHE A 310 -15.31 -1.79 1.66
CA PHE A 310 -15.05 -1.98 0.23
C PHE A 310 -16.31 -2.26 -0.61
N ALA A 311 -17.36 -2.88 -0.06
CA ALA A 311 -18.57 -3.16 -0.82
C ALA A 311 -19.29 -1.89 -1.35
N PRO A 312 -19.33 -0.76 -0.62
CA PRO A 312 -19.89 0.49 -1.14
C PRO A 312 -19.15 1.01 -2.38
N ILE A 313 -17.84 0.79 -2.50
CA ILE A 313 -17.04 1.22 -3.65
C ILE A 313 -17.62 0.60 -4.94
N ALA A 314 -17.80 -0.73 -4.95
CA ALA A 314 -18.32 -1.44 -6.11
C ALA A 314 -19.78 -1.08 -6.42
N LYS A 315 -20.57 -0.71 -5.42
CA LYS A 315 -21.96 -0.25 -5.62
C LYS A 315 -22.04 1.13 -6.24
N THR A 316 -21.02 1.98 -6.03
CA THR A 316 -21.01 3.38 -6.45
C THR A 316 -20.33 3.57 -7.80
N ILE A 317 -19.28 2.81 -8.11
CA ILE A 317 -18.60 2.89 -9.41
C ILE A 317 -19.44 2.18 -10.48
N PRO A 318 -19.79 2.84 -11.60
CA PRO A 318 -20.57 2.23 -12.67
C PRO A 318 -19.92 0.96 -13.24
N GLY A 319 -20.66 -0.15 -13.25
CA GLY A 319 -20.18 -1.43 -13.80
C GLY A 319 -19.07 -2.13 -13.02
N ALA A 320 -18.73 -1.65 -11.83
CA ALA A 320 -17.69 -2.28 -11.03
C ALA A 320 -18.10 -3.68 -10.56
N GLN A 321 -17.11 -4.56 -10.52
CA GLN A 321 -17.21 -5.90 -9.96
C GLN A 321 -16.65 -5.93 -8.54
N VAL A 322 -17.13 -6.82 -7.71
CA VAL A 322 -16.56 -7.07 -6.37
C VAL A 322 -16.27 -8.55 -6.18
N PHE A 323 -15.13 -8.86 -5.62
CA PHE A 323 -14.77 -10.19 -5.17
C PHE A 323 -14.17 -10.12 -3.78
N ALA A 324 -14.61 -11.00 -2.89
CA ALA A 324 -14.04 -11.11 -1.55
C ALA A 324 -13.78 -12.58 -1.19
N TYR A 325 -12.80 -12.79 -0.33
CA TYR A 325 -12.40 -14.12 0.13
C TYR A 325 -12.09 -14.11 1.63
N ASP A 326 -12.21 -15.29 2.25
CA ASP A 326 -11.89 -15.49 3.65
C ASP A 326 -10.39 -15.67 3.84
N SER A 327 -9.82 -15.03 4.86
CA SER A 327 -8.43 -15.18 5.22
C SER A 327 -8.21 -15.01 6.72
N ILE A 328 -7.73 -16.06 7.36
CA ILE A 328 -7.32 -15.99 8.75
C ILE A 328 -6.22 -14.92 8.99
N LEU A 329 -5.49 -14.55 7.93
CA LEU A 329 -4.48 -13.50 7.99
C LEU A 329 -5.10 -12.09 8.04
N GLY A 330 -6.45 -11.96 7.96
CA GLY A 330 -7.14 -10.68 8.00
C GLY A 330 -6.62 -9.72 6.92
N HIS A 331 -6.25 -8.50 7.31
CA HIS A 331 -5.73 -7.51 6.37
C HIS A 331 -4.50 -7.98 5.58
N LEU A 332 -3.59 -8.72 6.21
CA LEU A 332 -2.39 -9.21 5.51
C LEU A 332 -2.72 -10.26 4.43
N GLY A 333 -3.90 -10.84 4.47
CA GLY A 333 -4.42 -11.71 3.42
C GLY A 333 -4.47 -11.03 2.05
N CYS A 334 -4.68 -9.70 2.00
CA CYS A 334 -4.75 -8.92 0.77
C CYS A 334 -3.46 -8.95 -0.09
N ALA A 335 -2.33 -9.26 0.52
CA ALA A 335 -1.06 -9.45 -0.19
C ALA A 335 -0.60 -10.92 -0.15
N LEU A 336 -0.60 -11.56 1.03
CA LEU A 336 -0.01 -12.87 1.23
C LEU A 336 -0.85 -14.03 0.68
N GLU A 337 -2.17 -13.83 0.56
CA GLU A 337 -3.11 -14.83 0.02
C GLU A 337 -3.90 -14.32 -1.20
N LEU A 338 -3.42 -13.28 -1.89
CA LEU A 338 -4.08 -12.74 -3.07
C LEU A 338 -4.25 -13.78 -4.20
N THR A 339 -3.49 -14.86 -4.17
CA THR A 339 -3.68 -16.01 -5.09
C THR A 339 -5.09 -16.60 -5.05
N LYS A 340 -5.84 -16.43 -3.95
CA LYS A 340 -7.27 -16.79 -3.86
C LYS A 340 -8.15 -16.01 -4.86
N ALA A 341 -7.71 -14.81 -5.27
CA ALA A 341 -8.37 -13.98 -6.28
C ALA A 341 -7.79 -14.18 -7.70
N SER A 342 -6.80 -15.07 -7.89
CA SER A 342 -6.07 -15.21 -9.16
C SER A 342 -7.00 -15.47 -10.35
N LYS A 343 -7.99 -16.35 -10.21
CA LYS A 343 -8.93 -16.66 -11.29
C LYS A 343 -9.74 -15.44 -11.70
N VAL A 344 -10.35 -14.75 -10.74
CA VAL A 344 -11.21 -13.60 -11.04
C VAL A 344 -10.40 -12.42 -11.60
N ILE A 345 -9.18 -12.17 -11.10
CA ILE A 345 -8.28 -11.16 -11.66
C ILE A 345 -7.91 -11.52 -13.10
N THR A 346 -7.55 -12.77 -13.38
CA THR A 346 -7.18 -13.21 -14.73
C THR A 346 -8.35 -13.09 -15.72
N GLU A 347 -9.57 -13.40 -15.29
CA GLU A 347 -10.79 -13.23 -16.09
C GLU A 347 -11.11 -11.75 -16.34
N PHE A 348 -10.97 -10.92 -15.34
CA PHE A 348 -11.19 -9.47 -15.44
C PHE A 348 -10.18 -8.80 -16.39
N LEU A 349 -8.96 -9.27 -16.48
CA LEU A 349 -7.88 -8.72 -17.30
C LEU A 349 -7.85 -9.25 -18.75
N LYS A 350 -8.79 -10.11 -19.14
CA LYS A 350 -9.03 -10.51 -20.54
C LYS A 350 -9.78 -9.41 -21.28
#